data_5ef39135c1f65a633c8ba5c05850cdb9
#
_entry.id   5ef39135c1f65a633c8ba5c05850cdb9
#
_cell.length_a   1.000
_cell.length_b   1.000
_cell.length_c   1.000
_cell.angle_alpha   90.00
_cell.angle_beta   90.00
_cell.angle_gamma   90.00
#
_symmetry.space_group_name_H-M   'P 1'
#
loop_
_entity.id
_entity.type
_entity.pdbx_description
1 polymer ?
#
loop_
_entity_poly.entity_id
_entity_poly.type
_entity_poly.pdbx_seq_one_letter_code
_entity_poly.pdbx_strand_id
1 'polypeptide(L)'
;MCNHYRNIPGALHTIESWADYVSHFRLDDAAEDVWPGRQGAVVRVVDGQKVAETMHWGFPWTGKGKRPGTTRKMNTTNVRNLNSPLYRNIIDQAANRCLVPFHQFAEPKPRAGREEVWFTVTEQPVSCFAGIWRKQAEGDCYAFLTCEPNPLVKPIHPKAMPVILQPDD
;
A
#
# COMPACT_ATOMS: atom_id res chain seq x y z
N MET A 1 8.38 -9.14 -0.34
CA MET A 1 7.20 -8.26 -0.53
C MET A 1 7.14 -7.33 0.65
N CYS A 2 7.01 -6.04 0.39
CA CYS A 2 6.90 -5.03 1.44
C CYS A 2 5.77 -5.38 2.40
N ASN A 3 6.09 -5.52 3.67
CA ASN A 3 5.15 -5.85 4.75
C ASN A 3 5.20 -4.82 5.89
N HIS A 4 5.90 -3.73 5.67
CA HIS A 4 6.02 -2.65 6.63
C HIS A 4 6.37 -1.36 5.89
N TYR A 5 5.59 -0.31 6.12
CA TYR A 5 5.93 1.02 5.67
C TYR A 5 5.61 2.03 6.76
N ARG A 6 6.19 3.20 6.64
CA ARG A 6 6.11 4.24 7.67
C ARG A 6 5.68 5.57 7.09
N ASN A 7 4.81 6.25 7.83
CA ASN A 7 4.48 7.65 7.67
C ASN A 7 5.13 8.46 8.79
N ILE A 8 5.55 9.69 8.49
CA ILE A 8 5.97 10.62 9.53
C ILE A 8 4.83 11.60 9.77
N PRO A 9 4.34 11.73 11.01
CA PRO A 9 3.40 12.77 11.38
C PRO A 9 3.88 14.15 10.89
N GLY A 10 3.00 14.92 10.29
CA GLY A 10 3.34 16.22 9.70
C GLY A 10 3.91 16.14 8.27
N ALA A 11 4.59 15.08 7.85
CA ALA A 11 5.04 14.93 6.45
C ALA A 11 3.87 14.70 5.49
N LEU A 12 2.77 14.14 5.97
CA LEU A 12 1.56 13.97 5.17
C LEU A 12 0.89 15.30 4.79
N HIS A 13 1.15 16.39 5.52
CA HIS A 13 0.70 17.72 5.13
C HIS A 13 1.31 18.20 3.80
N THR A 14 2.45 17.66 3.38
CA THR A 14 3.01 17.97 2.06
C THR A 14 2.16 17.44 0.91
N ILE A 15 1.32 16.45 1.16
CA ILE A 15 0.33 15.96 0.18
C ILE A 15 -0.74 17.03 -0.06
N GLU A 16 -1.10 17.80 0.95
CA GLU A 16 -2.06 18.90 0.84
C GLU A 16 -1.66 19.90 -0.22
N SER A 17 -0.35 20.14 -0.39
CA SER A 17 0.16 21.13 -1.33
C SER A 17 0.08 20.72 -2.80
N TRP A 18 -0.01 19.43 -3.11
CA TRP A 18 -0.08 18.96 -4.51
C TRP A 18 -1.33 18.13 -4.84
N ALA A 19 -2.21 17.97 -3.89
CA ALA A 19 -3.50 17.36 -4.13
C ALA A 19 -4.57 18.13 -3.36
N ASP A 20 -5.22 19.12 -3.96
CA ASP A 20 -6.46 19.68 -3.40
C ASP A 20 -7.39 18.52 -3.00
N TYR A 21 -7.38 18.12 -1.73
CA TYR A 21 -8.18 17.01 -1.27
C TYR A 21 -9.03 17.37 -0.05
N VAL A 22 -10.17 16.69 0.05
CA VAL A 22 -11.03 16.74 1.24
C VAL A 22 -10.58 15.64 2.18
N SER A 23 -10.14 16.01 3.38
CA SER A 23 -9.77 15.04 4.40
C SER A 23 -10.96 14.69 5.28
N HIS A 24 -11.27 13.41 5.42
CA HIS A 24 -12.26 12.89 6.37
C HIS A 24 -11.65 12.52 7.72
N PHE A 25 -10.33 12.64 7.86
CA PHE A 25 -9.61 12.45 9.13
C PHE A 25 -8.41 13.40 9.15
N ARG A 26 -7.86 13.58 10.34
CA ARG A 26 -6.61 14.33 10.46
C ARG A 26 -5.47 13.42 10.00
N LEU A 27 -4.70 13.88 9.03
CA LEU A 27 -3.55 13.11 8.51
C LEU A 27 -2.51 12.82 9.61
N ASP A 28 -2.43 13.68 10.62
CA ASP A 28 -1.59 13.49 11.80
C ASP A 28 -2.00 12.29 12.65
N ASP A 29 -3.27 11.85 12.55
CA ASP A 29 -3.78 10.69 13.27
C ASP A 29 -3.47 9.37 12.51
N ALA A 30 -2.87 9.45 11.32
CA ALA A 30 -2.40 8.26 10.60
C ALA A 30 -1.29 7.56 11.39
N ALA A 31 -1.38 6.23 11.49
CA ALA A 31 -0.37 5.43 12.17
C ALA A 31 1.02 5.68 11.55
N GLU A 32 2.04 5.91 12.40
CA GLU A 32 3.42 6.04 11.95
C GLU A 32 3.89 4.74 11.27
N ASP A 33 3.74 3.61 11.95
CA ASP A 33 4.09 2.29 11.42
C ASP A 33 2.84 1.55 10.94
N VAL A 34 2.83 1.17 9.66
CA VAL A 34 1.71 0.47 9.03
C VAL A 34 2.11 -0.97 8.67
N TRP A 35 1.38 -1.91 9.24
CA TRP A 35 1.54 -3.35 9.07
C TRP A 35 0.33 -3.97 8.36
N PRO A 36 0.47 -5.14 7.72
CA PRO A 36 -0.65 -5.88 7.15
C PRO A 36 -1.83 -6.02 8.11
N GLY A 37 -3.04 -5.70 7.63
CA GLY A 37 -4.27 -5.73 8.42
C GLY A 37 -4.48 -4.52 9.33
N ARG A 38 -3.54 -3.58 9.41
CA ARG A 38 -3.71 -2.31 10.11
C ARG A 38 -4.25 -1.23 9.16
N GLN A 39 -4.80 -0.18 9.74
CA GLN A 39 -5.25 0.97 8.97
C GLN A 39 -4.04 1.80 8.52
N GLY A 40 -4.09 2.24 7.26
CA GLY A 40 -3.15 3.18 6.67
C GLY A 40 -3.89 4.26 5.89
N ALA A 41 -3.24 5.40 5.69
CA ALA A 41 -3.78 6.50 4.91
C ALA A 41 -3.84 6.12 3.42
N VAL A 42 -4.91 6.52 2.77
CA VAL A 42 -5.09 6.43 1.32
C VAL A 42 -5.71 7.72 0.78
N VAL A 43 -5.41 8.07 -0.47
CA VAL A 43 -6.09 9.14 -1.19
C VAL A 43 -6.73 8.54 -2.45
N ARG A 44 -8.02 8.78 -2.63
CA ARG A 44 -8.79 8.31 -3.80
C ARG A 44 -9.73 9.39 -4.32
N VAL A 45 -10.32 9.17 -5.47
CA VAL A 45 -11.33 10.06 -6.03
C VAL A 45 -12.73 9.55 -5.68
N VAL A 46 -13.56 10.42 -5.11
CA VAL A 46 -14.98 10.18 -4.81
C VAL A 46 -15.77 11.36 -5.39
N ASP A 47 -16.70 11.08 -6.29
CA ASP A 47 -17.56 12.11 -6.93
C ASP A 47 -16.75 13.29 -7.52
N GLY A 48 -15.60 12.98 -8.12
CA GLY A 48 -14.70 13.95 -8.74
C GLY A 48 -13.78 14.71 -7.76
N GLN A 49 -13.91 14.47 -6.46
CA GLN A 49 -13.05 15.08 -5.43
C GLN A 49 -12.00 14.09 -4.94
N LYS A 50 -10.81 14.57 -4.68
CA LYS A 50 -9.76 13.80 -3.99
C LYS A 50 -10.08 13.74 -2.50
N VAL A 51 -10.15 12.54 -1.95
CA VAL A 51 -10.52 12.28 -0.55
C VAL A 51 -9.40 11.50 0.12
N ALA A 52 -8.94 12.01 1.25
CA ALA A 52 -8.01 11.30 2.14
C ALA A 52 -8.78 10.62 3.26
N GLU A 53 -8.52 9.34 3.46
CA GLU A 53 -9.17 8.52 4.48
C GLU A 53 -8.28 7.36 4.93
N THR A 54 -8.72 6.58 5.92
CA THR A 54 -8.01 5.37 6.34
C THR A 54 -8.72 4.12 5.86
N MET A 55 -7.95 3.11 5.45
CA MET A 55 -8.44 1.80 5.06
C MET A 55 -7.55 0.70 5.63
N HIS A 56 -8.05 -0.52 5.73
CA HIS A 56 -7.25 -1.67 6.15
C HIS A 56 -6.28 -2.12 5.04
N TRP A 57 -5.01 -2.27 5.38
CA TRP A 57 -4.03 -2.77 4.43
C TRP A 57 -4.14 -4.27 4.23
N GLY A 58 -4.63 -4.65 3.08
CA GLY A 58 -4.75 -6.02 2.60
C GLY A 58 -6.17 -6.48 2.35
N PHE A 59 -6.33 -7.22 1.26
CA PHE A 59 -7.59 -7.84 0.88
C PHE A 59 -7.75 -9.18 1.58
N PRO A 60 -8.68 -9.32 2.53
CA PRO A 60 -8.93 -10.59 3.17
C PRO A 60 -9.63 -11.55 2.19
N TRP A 61 -9.22 -12.80 2.22
CA TRP A 61 -9.86 -13.89 1.49
C TRP A 61 -9.62 -15.23 2.16
N THR A 62 -10.43 -16.22 1.81
CA THR A 62 -10.32 -17.56 2.35
C THR A 62 -9.74 -18.48 1.27
N GLY A 63 -8.59 -19.06 1.52
CA GLY A 63 -7.95 -20.02 0.64
C GLY A 63 -7.93 -21.42 1.20
N LYS A 64 -7.47 -22.39 0.41
CA LYS A 64 -7.26 -23.77 0.86
C LYS A 64 -6.22 -23.81 1.96
N GLY A 65 -6.49 -24.53 3.03
CA GLY A 65 -5.55 -24.78 4.12
C GLY A 65 -4.47 -25.79 3.72
N LYS A 66 -3.50 -25.98 4.61
CA LYS A 66 -2.41 -26.94 4.38
C LYS A 66 -2.86 -28.41 4.42
N ARG A 67 -3.95 -28.71 5.15
CA ARG A 67 -4.52 -30.06 5.24
C ARG A 67 -5.70 -30.17 4.28
N PRO A 68 -5.91 -31.32 3.60
CA PRO A 68 -7.10 -31.54 2.78
C PRO A 68 -8.39 -31.21 3.54
N GLY A 69 -9.34 -30.54 2.86
CA GLY A 69 -10.62 -30.16 3.46
C GLY A 69 -10.60 -28.95 4.42
N THR A 70 -9.43 -28.38 4.73
CA THR A 70 -9.34 -27.21 5.58
C THR A 70 -9.21 -25.91 4.76
N THR A 71 -9.62 -24.80 5.36
CA THR A 71 -9.44 -23.46 4.81
C THR A 71 -8.57 -22.63 5.75
N ARG A 72 -7.94 -21.60 5.22
CA ARG A 72 -7.24 -20.59 6.02
C ARG A 72 -7.58 -19.18 5.54
N LYS A 73 -7.69 -18.26 6.48
CA LYS A 73 -7.78 -16.82 6.19
C LYS A 73 -6.43 -16.34 5.64
N MET A 74 -6.47 -15.58 4.58
CA MET A 74 -5.32 -14.99 3.91
C MET A 74 -5.55 -13.50 3.72
N ASN A 75 -4.48 -12.75 3.56
CA ASN A 75 -4.54 -11.33 3.32
C ASN A 75 -3.55 -10.96 2.21
N THR A 76 -4.04 -10.36 1.13
CA THR A 76 -3.20 -9.90 0.02
C THR A 76 -2.91 -8.43 0.18
N THR A 77 -1.70 -8.10 0.57
CA THR A 77 -1.21 -6.74 0.78
C THR A 77 -0.51 -6.16 -0.44
N ASN A 78 0.00 -7.04 -1.31
CA ASN A 78 0.79 -6.68 -2.49
C ASN A 78 0.27 -7.43 -3.72
N VAL A 79 -0.01 -6.72 -4.80
CA VAL A 79 -0.52 -7.27 -6.04
C VAL A 79 0.57 -7.22 -7.11
N ARG A 80 1.08 -8.40 -7.50
CA ARG A 80 2.13 -8.54 -8.51
C ARG A 80 1.56 -8.90 -9.88
N ASN A 81 0.64 -9.85 -9.90
CA ASN A 81 0.01 -10.30 -11.15
C ASN A 81 -1.23 -9.47 -11.45
N LEU A 82 -1.07 -8.45 -12.29
CA LEU A 82 -2.16 -7.55 -12.69
C LEU A 82 -3.25 -8.25 -13.51
N ASN A 83 -2.91 -9.37 -14.16
CA ASN A 83 -3.86 -10.18 -14.94
C ASN A 83 -4.61 -11.21 -14.09
N SER A 84 -4.36 -11.27 -12.79
CA SER A 84 -5.06 -12.19 -11.90
C SER A 84 -6.56 -11.92 -11.90
N PRO A 85 -7.42 -12.92 -12.12
CA PRO A 85 -8.88 -12.76 -12.05
C PRO A 85 -9.37 -12.19 -10.71
N LEU A 86 -8.59 -12.36 -9.64
CA LEU A 86 -8.91 -11.82 -8.31
C LEU A 86 -8.84 -10.29 -8.24
N TYR A 87 -8.04 -9.65 -9.09
CA TYR A 87 -7.77 -8.22 -8.99
C TYR A 87 -8.04 -7.44 -10.28
N ARG A 88 -8.12 -8.13 -11.43
CA ARG A 88 -8.30 -7.49 -12.73
C ARG A 88 -9.51 -6.56 -12.76
N ASN A 89 -10.67 -7.03 -12.30
CA ASN A 89 -11.89 -6.22 -12.27
C ASN A 89 -11.77 -4.97 -11.37
N ILE A 90 -10.87 -5.00 -10.37
CA ILE A 90 -10.61 -3.85 -9.50
C ILE A 90 -9.66 -2.89 -10.22
N ILE A 91 -8.58 -3.40 -10.80
CA ILE A 91 -7.54 -2.62 -11.47
C ILE A 91 -8.09 -1.88 -12.69
N ASP A 92 -8.98 -2.53 -13.46
CA ASP A 92 -9.57 -2.00 -14.69
C ASP A 92 -10.52 -0.81 -14.41
N GLN A 93 -11.01 -0.67 -13.18
CA GLN A 93 -11.87 0.44 -12.78
C GLN A 93 -11.06 1.58 -12.16
N ALA A 94 -11.04 2.75 -12.81
CA ALA A 94 -10.33 3.93 -12.29
C ALA A 94 -10.78 4.34 -10.88
N ALA A 95 -12.09 4.19 -10.58
CA ALA A 95 -12.65 4.48 -9.27
C ALA A 95 -12.09 3.62 -8.13
N ASN A 96 -11.48 2.46 -8.44
CA ASN A 96 -10.87 1.57 -7.46
C ASN A 96 -9.36 1.78 -7.31
N ARG A 97 -8.81 2.82 -7.93
CA ARG A 97 -7.40 3.18 -7.75
C ARG A 97 -7.27 4.17 -6.60
N CYS A 98 -6.14 4.09 -5.90
CA CYS A 98 -5.81 5.01 -4.83
C CYS A 98 -4.32 5.26 -4.75
N LEU A 99 -3.94 6.37 -4.15
CA LEU A 99 -2.57 6.64 -3.72
C LEU A 99 -2.42 6.14 -2.29
N VAL A 100 -1.29 5.51 -1.99
CA VAL A 100 -0.93 5.10 -0.63
C VAL A 100 0.30 5.90 -0.20
N PRO A 101 0.13 6.97 0.57
CA PRO A 101 1.24 7.80 1.01
C PRO A 101 2.20 7.02 1.90
N PHE A 102 3.50 7.26 1.73
CA PHE A 102 4.54 6.74 2.60
C PHE A 102 5.74 7.68 2.67
N HIS A 103 6.49 7.60 3.76
CA HIS A 103 7.79 8.22 3.91
C HIS A 103 8.92 7.22 3.70
N GLN A 104 8.78 6.03 4.27
CA GLN A 104 9.74 4.93 4.17
C GLN A 104 9.01 3.61 3.98
N PHE A 105 9.66 2.67 3.30
CA PHE A 105 9.21 1.27 3.29
C PHE A 105 10.36 0.33 3.63
N ALA A 106 10.02 -0.81 4.22
CA ALA A 106 10.99 -1.77 4.68
C ALA A 106 10.90 -3.09 3.91
N GLU A 107 12.06 -3.68 3.68
CA GLU A 107 12.18 -5.07 3.24
C GLU A 107 13.04 -5.86 4.23
N PRO A 108 12.69 -7.13 4.51
CA PRO A 108 13.47 -7.95 5.42
C PRO A 108 14.91 -8.10 4.95
N LYS A 109 15.88 -7.85 5.84
CA LYS A 109 17.29 -8.04 5.55
C LYS A 109 17.58 -9.53 5.37
N PRO A 110 18.17 -9.95 4.26
CA PRO A 110 18.46 -11.36 4.02
C PRO A 110 19.35 -11.94 5.13
N ARG A 111 18.95 -13.09 5.68
CA ARG A 111 19.70 -13.85 6.69
C ARG A 111 19.91 -13.14 8.04
N ALA A 112 19.23 -12.04 8.30
CA ALA A 112 19.42 -11.24 9.50
C ALA A 112 18.20 -11.27 10.46
N GLY A 113 17.44 -12.36 10.45
CA GLY A 113 16.33 -12.58 11.38
C GLY A 113 15.17 -11.60 11.15
N ARG A 114 14.95 -10.68 12.10
CA ARG A 114 13.89 -9.69 12.05
C ARG A 114 14.36 -8.30 11.61
N GLU A 115 15.63 -8.15 11.25
CA GLU A 115 16.15 -6.88 10.80
C GLU A 115 15.54 -6.48 9.44
N GLU A 116 15.29 -5.19 9.29
CA GLU A 116 14.73 -4.60 8.08
C GLU A 116 15.69 -3.58 7.49
N VAL A 117 15.67 -3.46 6.17
CA VAL A 117 16.34 -2.39 5.44
C VAL A 117 15.27 -1.40 5.03
N TRP A 118 15.44 -0.14 5.41
CA TRP A 118 14.53 0.94 5.12
C TRP A 118 14.95 1.70 3.86
N PHE A 119 13.99 2.03 3.04
CA PHE A 119 14.16 2.76 1.80
C PHE A 119 13.33 4.05 1.82
N THR A 120 13.91 5.13 1.33
CA THR A 120 13.25 6.43 1.11
C THR A 120 13.37 6.81 -0.36
N VAL A 121 12.51 7.71 -0.83
CA VAL A 121 12.72 8.39 -2.09
C VAL A 121 13.48 9.68 -1.81
N THR A 122 14.62 9.85 -2.49
CA THR A 122 15.47 11.02 -2.31
C THR A 122 14.73 12.29 -2.73
N GLU A 123 14.89 13.37 -1.96
CA GLU A 123 14.30 14.69 -2.20
C GLU A 123 12.75 14.73 -2.16
N GLN A 124 12.10 13.64 -1.76
CA GLN A 124 10.65 13.59 -1.58
C GLN A 124 10.33 13.21 -0.13
N PRO A 125 9.84 14.13 0.69
CA PRO A 125 9.50 13.83 2.08
C PRO A 125 8.33 12.84 2.19
N VAL A 126 7.42 12.87 1.23
CA VAL A 126 6.33 11.89 1.07
C VAL A 126 6.26 11.47 -0.39
N SER A 127 6.16 10.18 -0.59
CA SER A 127 5.91 9.55 -1.89
C SER A 127 4.65 8.70 -1.81
N CYS A 128 4.13 8.24 -2.96
CA CYS A 128 2.95 7.39 -3.00
C CYS A 128 3.23 6.06 -3.70
N PHE A 129 2.71 4.97 -3.13
CA PHE A 129 2.57 3.73 -3.87
C PHE A 129 1.30 3.77 -4.74
N ALA A 130 1.36 3.16 -5.91
CA ALA A 130 0.18 2.87 -6.71
C ALA A 130 -0.68 1.82 -5.98
N GLY A 131 -1.86 2.21 -5.55
CA GLY A 131 -2.79 1.37 -4.80
C GLY A 131 -4.07 1.05 -5.56
N ILE A 132 -4.70 -0.02 -5.12
CA ILE A 132 -6.09 -0.36 -5.46
C ILE A 132 -6.86 -0.61 -4.17
N TRP A 133 -8.15 -0.31 -4.17
CA TRP A 133 -9.01 -0.48 -3.02
C TRP A 133 -10.33 -1.15 -3.40
N ARG A 134 -11.03 -1.70 -2.40
CA ARG A 134 -12.39 -2.24 -2.55
C ARG A 134 -13.15 -2.15 -1.24
N LYS A 135 -14.46 -2.09 -1.36
CA LYS A 135 -15.36 -2.23 -0.21
C LYS A 135 -15.31 -3.64 0.36
N GLN A 136 -15.40 -3.73 1.68
CA GLN A 136 -15.54 -4.96 2.45
C GLN A 136 -16.56 -4.75 3.57
N ALA A 137 -17.19 -5.83 4.03
CA ALA A 137 -18.18 -5.76 5.11
C ALA A 137 -17.59 -5.23 6.43
N GLU A 138 -16.31 -5.52 6.70
CA GLU A 138 -15.61 -5.14 7.93
C GLU A 138 -14.80 -3.82 7.79
N GLY A 139 -15.04 -3.06 6.71
CA GLY A 139 -14.33 -1.82 6.39
C GLY A 139 -13.55 -1.89 5.09
N ASP A 140 -13.39 -0.75 4.43
CA ASP A 140 -12.71 -0.68 3.15
C ASP A 140 -11.23 -1.10 3.28
N CYS A 141 -10.75 -1.78 2.24
CA CYS A 141 -9.41 -2.35 2.21
C CYS A 141 -8.64 -1.89 0.98
N TYR A 142 -7.32 -1.76 1.12
CA TYR A 142 -6.42 -1.45 0.01
C TYR A 142 -5.26 -2.46 -0.07
N ALA A 143 -4.68 -2.52 -1.24
CA ALA A 143 -3.39 -3.17 -1.48
C ALA A 143 -2.63 -2.34 -2.51
N PHE A 144 -1.30 -2.37 -2.49
CA PHE A 144 -0.55 -1.67 -3.51
C PHE A 144 0.08 -2.64 -4.53
N LEU A 145 0.37 -2.09 -5.70
CA LEU A 145 0.95 -2.82 -6.80
C LEU A 145 2.45 -2.99 -6.59
N THR A 146 3.00 -4.06 -7.16
CA THR A 146 4.45 -4.31 -7.13
C THR A 146 5.00 -4.55 -8.53
N CYS A 147 6.25 -4.16 -8.73
CA CYS A 147 7.00 -4.30 -9.98
C CYS A 147 8.33 -5.05 -9.75
N GLU A 148 9.14 -5.17 -10.80
CA GLU A 148 10.52 -5.63 -10.67
C GLU A 148 11.33 -4.68 -9.79
N PRO A 149 12.19 -5.21 -8.89
CA PRO A 149 13.00 -4.36 -8.04
C PRO A 149 14.08 -3.62 -8.84
N ASN A 150 14.29 -2.36 -8.51
CA ASN A 150 15.40 -1.58 -9.03
C ASN A 150 16.76 -2.08 -8.49
N PRO A 151 17.90 -1.60 -9.01
CA PRO A 151 19.23 -2.04 -8.56
C PRO A 151 19.51 -1.82 -7.07
N LEU A 152 18.85 -0.87 -6.43
CA LEU A 152 19.01 -0.59 -5.00
C LEU A 152 18.26 -1.62 -4.13
N VAL A 153 17.02 -1.95 -4.49
CA VAL A 153 16.18 -2.88 -3.72
C VAL A 153 16.53 -4.35 -4.02
N LYS A 154 16.92 -4.65 -5.25
CA LYS A 154 17.17 -6.03 -5.73
C LYS A 154 18.11 -6.88 -4.87
N PRO A 155 19.20 -6.36 -4.33
CA PRO A 155 20.08 -7.15 -3.44
C PRO A 155 19.40 -7.57 -2.13
N ILE A 156 18.42 -6.81 -1.66
CA ILE A 156 17.69 -7.05 -0.41
C ILE A 156 16.45 -7.90 -0.69
N HIS A 157 15.65 -7.50 -1.68
CA HIS A 157 14.45 -8.24 -2.08
C HIS A 157 14.42 -8.47 -3.59
N PRO A 158 14.96 -9.62 -4.09
CA PRO A 158 15.16 -9.85 -5.53
C PRO A 158 13.86 -10.08 -6.33
N LYS A 159 12.72 -10.24 -5.66
CA LYS A 159 11.46 -10.66 -6.33
C LYS A 159 10.57 -9.50 -6.74
N ALA A 160 10.50 -8.45 -5.95
CA ALA A 160 9.58 -7.34 -6.20
C ALA A 160 9.91 -6.12 -5.34
N MET A 161 9.44 -4.95 -5.75
CA MET A 161 9.34 -3.74 -4.93
C MET A 161 7.96 -3.10 -5.14
N PRO A 162 7.47 -2.24 -4.23
CA PRO A 162 6.28 -1.46 -4.48
C PRO A 162 6.43 -0.58 -5.73
N VAL A 163 5.34 -0.37 -6.47
CA VAL A 163 5.29 0.65 -7.52
C VAL A 163 5.22 2.01 -6.85
N ILE A 164 6.25 2.81 -7.02
CA ILE A 164 6.35 4.18 -6.51
C ILE A 164 6.01 5.12 -7.64
N LEU A 165 4.99 5.94 -7.43
CA LEU A 165 4.54 6.94 -8.39
C LEU A 165 5.45 8.17 -8.33
N GLN A 166 5.68 8.76 -9.49
CA GLN A 166 6.35 10.06 -9.61
C GLN A 166 5.31 11.18 -9.54
N PRO A 167 5.71 12.43 -9.23
CA PRO A 167 4.77 13.54 -9.15
C PRO A 167 3.92 13.77 -10.41
N ASP A 168 4.44 13.37 -11.58
CA ASP A 168 3.80 13.55 -12.89
C ASP A 168 2.93 12.35 -13.32
N ASP A 169 2.86 11.26 -12.51
CA ASP A 169 2.01 10.09 -12.77
C ASP A 169 0.51 10.37 -12.32
#